data_2655c986046adcae46ce4aa9224cf503
#
_entry.id   2655c986046adcae46ce4aa9224cf503
#
_cell.length_a   1.000
_cell.length_b   1.000
_cell.length_c   1.000
_cell.angle_alpha   90.00
_cell.angle_beta   90.00
_cell.angle_gamma   90.00
#
_symmetry.space_group_name_H-M   'P 1'
#
loop_
_entity.id
_entity.type
_entity.pdbx_description
1 polymer ?
#
loop_
_entity_poly.entity_id
_entity_poly.type
_entity_poly.pdbx_seq_one_letter_code
_entity_poly.pdbx_strand_id
1 'polypeptide(L)'
;MQLNPDAARRRDLMRQAACVAGAWVASNALPVVAAGEVQQHPRSLLVDSHGSPWQARQLKTGEAFLFNYPYTVSPVFLFAFEHEVKPAELVTEDKQRYAAPGGVGPNKSIVAFSAICAHKLMYPTTAISFIGLRSGGRGEPQHVIHCCGDNSRYDPLHGARVIDGPAPQPLAAVLLEWDPRSDQLHAVGTRGGEMFDAFFEKYATKLEVETGSSRRKASGATVVVQPAASYSRQWRSCRA
;
A
#
# COMPACT_ATOMS: atom_id res chain seq x y z
N MET A 1 -72.14 40.60 -5.13
CA MET A 1 -71.10 40.02 -5.96
C MET A 1 -70.33 39.08 -5.03
N GLN A 2 -70.75 37.80 -4.97
CA GLN A 2 -70.22 36.81 -4.03
C GLN A 2 -69.00 36.14 -4.68
N LEU A 3 -67.86 36.26 -4.04
CA LEU A 3 -66.61 35.61 -4.47
C LEU A 3 -66.67 34.11 -4.08
N ASN A 4 -66.50 33.27 -5.09
CA ASN A 4 -66.56 31.80 -4.99
C ASN A 4 -65.43 31.28 -4.12
N PRO A 5 -65.72 30.58 -2.98
CA PRO A 5 -64.71 30.07 -2.04
C PRO A 5 -63.84 28.91 -2.60
N ASP A 6 -64.25 28.30 -3.72
CA ASP A 6 -63.50 27.14 -4.29
C ASP A 6 -62.26 27.56 -5.08
N ALA A 7 -62.11 28.83 -5.49
CA ALA A 7 -60.94 29.32 -6.19
C ALA A 7 -59.69 29.50 -5.26
N ALA A 8 -59.97 29.77 -3.96
CA ALA A 8 -58.89 29.93 -2.98
C ALA A 8 -58.27 28.56 -2.56
N ARG A 9 -59.12 27.53 -2.40
CA ARG A 9 -58.66 26.18 -2.05
C ARG A 9 -57.79 25.50 -3.15
N ARG A 10 -58.04 25.77 -4.42
CA ARG A 10 -57.27 25.22 -5.53
C ARG A 10 -55.89 25.85 -5.64
N ARG A 11 -55.69 27.06 -5.18
CA ARG A 11 -54.37 27.73 -5.19
C ARG A 11 -53.46 27.26 -4.05
N ASP A 12 -54.01 26.92 -2.92
CA ASP A 12 -53.25 26.39 -1.77
C ASP A 12 -52.84 24.93 -1.99
N LEU A 13 -53.66 24.11 -2.67
CA LEU A 13 -53.30 22.76 -3.04
C LEU A 13 -52.17 22.67 -4.08
N MET A 14 -52.05 23.67 -4.97
CA MET A 14 -51.00 23.77 -5.95
C MET A 14 -49.67 24.28 -5.35
N ARG A 15 -49.71 24.96 -4.23
CA ARG A 15 -48.49 25.40 -3.51
C ARG A 15 -47.85 24.35 -2.60
N GLN A 16 -48.61 23.34 -2.19
CA GLN A 16 -48.07 22.25 -1.35
C GLN A 16 -47.58 21.06 -2.13
N ALA A 17 -47.82 20.99 -3.47
CA ALA A 17 -47.32 19.90 -4.32
C ALA A 17 -45.92 20.18 -4.95
N ALA A 18 -45.28 21.31 -4.63
CA ALA A 18 -44.00 21.71 -5.25
C ALA A 18 -42.76 21.46 -4.35
N CYS A 19 -42.91 20.76 -3.21
CA CYS A 19 -41.80 20.55 -2.25
C CYS A 19 -41.45 19.09 -1.96
N VAL A 20 -41.78 18.14 -2.83
CA VAL A 20 -41.31 16.74 -2.62
C VAL A 20 -40.91 16.13 -3.97
N ALA A 21 -39.88 16.67 -4.58
CA ALA A 21 -39.10 15.97 -5.60
C ALA A 21 -37.64 16.41 -5.50
N GLY A 22 -37.11 16.43 -4.29
CA GLY A 22 -35.67 16.36 -4.06
C GLY A 22 -35.26 14.91 -4.26
N ALA A 23 -34.95 14.56 -5.51
CA ALA A 23 -34.32 13.28 -5.82
C ALA A 23 -33.02 13.20 -5.02
N TRP A 24 -33.00 12.37 -4.00
CA TRP A 24 -31.78 11.86 -3.37
C TRP A 24 -31.07 11.00 -4.43
N VAL A 25 -30.30 11.65 -5.29
CA VAL A 25 -29.22 10.95 -5.97
C VAL A 25 -28.20 10.68 -4.89
N ALA A 26 -28.34 9.55 -4.21
CA ALA A 26 -27.25 8.99 -3.42
C ALA A 26 -26.13 8.68 -4.43
N SER A 27 -25.28 9.66 -4.69
CA SER A 27 -23.99 9.42 -5.32
C SER A 27 -23.25 8.45 -4.42
N ASN A 28 -23.24 7.17 -4.78
CA ASN A 28 -22.24 6.20 -4.31
C ASN A 28 -20.88 6.58 -4.91
N ALA A 29 -20.46 7.83 -4.71
CA ALA A 29 -19.09 8.21 -4.91
C ALA A 29 -18.31 7.47 -3.82
N LEU A 30 -17.63 6.41 -4.20
CA LEU A 30 -16.58 5.84 -3.36
C LEU A 30 -15.67 7.02 -2.98
N PRO A 31 -15.29 7.17 -1.70
CA PRO A 31 -14.37 8.22 -1.31
C PRO A 31 -13.10 8.03 -2.14
N VAL A 32 -12.82 8.98 -3.03
CA VAL A 32 -11.51 9.09 -3.67
C VAL A 32 -10.58 9.53 -2.53
N VAL A 33 -9.88 8.57 -1.95
CA VAL A 33 -8.84 8.86 -0.96
C VAL A 33 -7.74 9.61 -1.70
N ALA A 34 -7.48 10.85 -1.31
CA ALA A 34 -6.42 11.64 -1.92
C ALA A 34 -5.09 10.90 -1.74
N ALA A 35 -4.34 10.74 -2.84
CA ALA A 35 -3.02 10.13 -2.77
C ALA A 35 -2.16 10.86 -1.74
N GLY A 36 -1.51 10.11 -0.84
CA GLY A 36 -0.72 10.67 0.26
C GLY A 36 -1.42 10.73 1.62
N GLU A 37 -2.74 10.51 1.69
CA GLU A 37 -3.42 10.28 2.97
C GLU A 37 -3.15 8.85 3.49
N VAL A 38 -3.31 8.67 4.81
CA VAL A 38 -3.23 7.34 5.43
C VAL A 38 -4.47 6.55 5.08
N GLN A 39 -4.29 5.42 4.40
CA GLN A 39 -5.34 4.44 4.18
C GLN A 39 -5.31 3.42 5.31
N GLN A 40 -6.34 3.43 6.14
CA GLN A 40 -6.49 2.48 7.23
C GLN A 40 -6.93 1.11 6.67
N HIS A 41 -6.24 0.07 7.12
CA HIS A 41 -6.56 -1.32 6.78
C HIS A 41 -6.62 -2.17 8.06
N PRO A 42 -7.21 -3.38 8.01
CA PRO A 42 -7.25 -4.25 9.17
C PRO A 42 -5.86 -4.45 9.79
N ARG A 43 -5.78 -4.30 11.10
CA ARG A 43 -4.55 -4.53 11.85
C ARG A 43 -4.15 -6.00 11.76
N SER A 44 -2.94 -6.27 11.32
CA SER A 44 -2.42 -7.62 11.07
C SER A 44 -1.11 -7.84 11.83
N LEU A 45 -1.07 -8.82 12.74
CA LEU A 45 0.16 -9.21 13.42
C LEU A 45 1.09 -9.94 12.45
N LEU A 46 2.35 -9.55 12.42
CA LEU A 46 3.38 -10.25 11.67
C LEU A 46 3.76 -11.53 12.41
N VAL A 47 3.68 -12.68 11.73
CA VAL A 47 3.96 -14.00 12.31
C VAL A 47 4.92 -14.80 11.42
N ASP A 48 5.58 -15.81 11.97
CA ASP A 48 6.35 -16.79 11.21
C ASP A 48 5.43 -17.85 10.55
N SER A 49 6.02 -18.81 9.85
CA SER A 49 5.29 -19.92 9.20
C SER A 49 4.55 -20.85 10.16
N HIS A 50 4.83 -20.79 11.44
CA HIS A 50 4.19 -21.58 12.50
C HIS A 50 3.09 -20.80 13.23
N GLY A 51 2.87 -19.52 12.83
CA GLY A 51 1.91 -18.62 13.48
C GLY A 51 2.45 -17.95 14.74
N SER A 52 3.73 -18.10 15.07
CA SER A 52 4.34 -17.41 16.20
C SER A 52 4.63 -15.95 15.85
N PRO A 53 4.37 -14.99 16.78
CA PRO A 53 4.62 -13.58 16.53
C PRO A 53 6.09 -13.32 16.13
N TRP A 54 6.28 -12.59 15.00
CA TRP A 54 7.60 -12.16 14.59
C TRP A 54 8.07 -10.99 15.44
N GLN A 55 9.24 -11.13 16.03
CA GLN A 55 9.82 -10.10 16.89
C GLN A 55 10.75 -9.19 16.10
N ALA A 56 10.71 -7.88 16.39
CA ALA A 56 11.53 -6.88 15.68
C ALA A 56 13.03 -7.23 15.69
N ARG A 57 13.54 -7.75 16.81
CA ARG A 57 14.94 -8.19 16.96
C ARG A 57 15.35 -9.39 16.09
N GLN A 58 14.39 -10.12 15.52
CA GLN A 58 14.68 -11.26 14.63
C GLN A 58 14.96 -10.81 13.18
N LEU A 59 14.62 -9.55 12.84
CA LEU A 59 14.91 -9.00 11.54
C LEU A 59 16.41 -8.75 11.41
N LYS A 60 17.03 -9.41 10.44
CA LYS A 60 18.43 -9.21 10.14
C LYS A 60 18.63 -7.96 9.30
N THR A 61 19.57 -7.13 9.71
CA THR A 61 19.93 -5.89 9.03
C THR A 61 20.38 -6.14 7.60
N GLY A 62 19.84 -5.38 6.65
CA GLY A 62 20.18 -5.48 5.23
C GLY A 62 19.56 -6.68 4.51
N GLU A 63 18.80 -7.53 5.19
CA GLU A 63 18.02 -8.60 4.56
C GLU A 63 16.61 -8.12 4.21
N ALA A 64 16.07 -8.63 3.11
CA ALA A 64 14.70 -8.40 2.70
C ALA A 64 13.80 -9.55 3.17
N PHE A 65 12.69 -9.20 3.79
CA PHE A 65 11.60 -10.11 4.11
C PHE A 65 10.36 -9.71 3.33
N LEU A 66 9.42 -10.64 3.17
CA LEU A 66 8.15 -10.44 2.49
C LEU A 66 6.98 -10.94 3.33
N PHE A 67 5.88 -10.21 3.25
CA PHE A 67 4.55 -10.61 3.71
C PHE A 67 3.49 -10.03 2.78
N ASN A 68 2.23 -10.43 2.91
CA ASN A 68 1.14 -9.90 2.09
C ASN A 68 0.24 -8.95 2.89
N TYR A 69 0.11 -7.69 2.43
CA TYR A 69 -0.71 -6.66 3.05
C TYR A 69 -0.92 -5.48 2.06
N PRO A 70 -2.04 -4.78 2.04
CA PRO A 70 -3.26 -4.98 2.85
C PRO A 70 -4.17 -6.10 2.32
N TYR A 71 -3.81 -6.73 1.22
CA TYR A 71 -4.56 -7.82 0.62
C TYR A 71 -3.72 -9.10 0.63
N THR A 72 -4.41 -10.27 0.61
CA THR A 72 -3.75 -11.60 0.68
C THR A 72 -2.77 -11.89 -0.46
N VAL A 73 -2.81 -11.08 -1.52
CA VAL A 73 -1.98 -11.23 -2.73
C VAL A 73 -1.15 -9.99 -3.07
N SER A 74 -1.10 -8.98 -2.19
CA SER A 74 -0.27 -7.80 -2.37
C SER A 74 1.01 -7.90 -1.56
N PRO A 75 2.16 -8.23 -2.18
CA PRO A 75 3.40 -8.43 -1.45
C PRO A 75 3.98 -7.11 -0.97
N VAL A 76 4.60 -7.17 0.20
CA VAL A 76 5.24 -6.06 0.92
C VAL A 76 6.64 -6.47 1.30
N PHE A 77 7.61 -5.60 1.03
CA PHE A 77 8.95 -5.71 1.58
C PHE A 77 8.97 -5.23 3.02
N LEU A 78 9.69 -5.96 3.88
CA LEU A 78 10.02 -5.58 5.24
C LEU A 78 11.54 -5.58 5.37
N PHE A 79 12.09 -4.47 5.88
CA PHE A 79 13.53 -4.29 6.06
C PHE A 79 13.84 -3.81 7.47
N ALA A 80 15.00 -4.22 7.97
CA ALA A 80 15.68 -3.57 9.09
C ALA A 80 17.03 -3.03 8.61
N PHE A 81 17.35 -1.79 8.99
CA PHE A 81 18.61 -1.13 8.65
C PHE A 81 19.48 -0.88 9.87
N GLU A 82 20.75 -0.54 9.67
CA GLU A 82 21.70 -0.26 10.77
C GLU A 82 21.36 1.02 11.52
N HIS A 83 20.80 2.00 10.81
CA HIS A 83 20.52 3.34 11.33
C HIS A 83 19.03 3.65 11.32
N GLU A 84 18.64 4.62 12.14
CA GLU A 84 17.29 5.17 12.15
C GLU A 84 16.88 5.63 10.74
N VAL A 85 15.70 5.22 10.31
CA VAL A 85 15.05 5.73 9.09
C VAL A 85 14.14 6.88 9.50
N LYS A 86 14.49 8.09 9.06
CA LYS A 86 13.72 9.30 9.35
C LYS A 86 12.53 9.46 8.43
N PRO A 87 11.45 10.15 8.87
CA PRO A 87 10.38 10.56 7.97
C PRO A 87 10.93 11.37 6.79
N ALA A 88 10.32 11.25 5.63
CA ALA A 88 10.73 11.96 4.41
C ALA A 88 9.51 12.60 3.73
N GLU A 89 9.66 13.86 3.27
CA GLU A 89 8.66 14.52 2.44
C GLU A 89 8.75 14.00 1.01
N LEU A 90 7.65 13.49 0.50
CA LEU A 90 7.55 12.87 -0.83
C LEU A 90 6.36 13.42 -1.62
N VAL A 91 6.37 13.12 -2.90
CA VAL A 91 5.33 13.57 -3.84
C VAL A 91 4.90 12.38 -4.68
N THR A 92 3.60 12.17 -4.82
CA THR A 92 3.01 11.15 -5.70
C THR A 92 2.98 11.62 -7.16
N GLU A 93 2.59 10.75 -8.09
CA GLU A 93 2.47 11.05 -9.52
C GLU A 93 1.51 12.22 -9.78
N ASP A 94 0.39 12.27 -9.06
CA ASP A 94 -0.62 13.32 -9.12
C ASP A 94 -0.27 14.59 -8.30
N LYS A 95 1.01 14.74 -7.92
CA LYS A 95 1.58 15.90 -7.21
C LYS A 95 1.07 16.09 -5.78
N GLN A 96 0.51 15.08 -5.15
CA GLN A 96 0.15 15.13 -3.74
C GLN A 96 1.41 15.02 -2.86
N ARG A 97 1.60 15.97 -1.96
CA ARG A 97 2.68 15.94 -0.97
C ARG A 97 2.25 15.12 0.24
N TYR A 98 3.15 14.30 0.75
CA TYR A 98 2.93 13.55 1.98
C TYR A 98 4.23 13.29 2.73
N ALA A 99 4.13 13.09 4.04
CA ALA A 99 5.26 12.64 4.84
C ALA A 99 5.26 11.11 4.87
N ALA A 100 6.24 10.47 4.23
CA ALA A 100 6.49 9.05 4.42
C ALA A 100 6.88 8.79 5.88
N PRO A 101 6.38 7.71 6.52
CA PRO A 101 6.69 7.42 7.90
C PRO A 101 8.17 7.10 8.08
N GLY A 102 8.69 7.42 9.26
CA GLY A 102 9.99 6.91 9.70
C GLY A 102 9.93 5.43 10.07
N GLY A 103 11.07 4.88 10.42
CA GLY A 103 11.17 3.50 10.88
C GLY A 103 10.56 3.29 12.28
N VAL A 104 10.18 2.05 12.56
CA VAL A 104 9.71 1.57 13.86
C VAL A 104 10.74 0.61 14.49
N GLY A 105 10.40 0.05 15.64
CA GLY A 105 11.27 -0.85 16.39
C GLY A 105 12.24 -0.13 17.33
N PRO A 106 13.11 -0.88 18.03
CA PRO A 106 14.00 -0.32 19.07
C PRO A 106 14.89 0.81 18.56
N ASN A 107 15.39 0.68 17.34
CA ASN A 107 16.31 1.63 16.72
C ASN A 107 15.60 2.52 15.68
N LYS A 108 14.27 2.49 15.58
CA LYS A 108 13.50 3.18 14.54
C LYS A 108 14.04 2.91 13.13
N SER A 109 14.47 1.68 12.86
CA SER A 109 15.15 1.29 11.63
C SER A 109 14.37 0.28 10.78
N ILE A 110 13.17 -0.13 11.23
CA ILE A 110 12.34 -1.12 10.54
C ILE A 110 11.29 -0.38 9.71
N VAL A 111 11.27 -0.65 8.42
CA VAL A 111 10.33 -0.06 7.45
C VAL A 111 9.72 -1.12 6.55
N ALA A 112 8.54 -0.82 6.01
CA ALA A 112 7.89 -1.69 5.05
C ALA A 112 7.33 -0.89 3.87
N PHE A 113 7.46 -1.46 2.66
CA PHE A 113 7.00 -0.85 1.43
C PHE A 113 6.31 -1.87 0.54
N SER A 114 5.30 -1.45 -0.20
CA SER A 114 4.72 -2.27 -1.26
C SER A 114 5.82 -2.83 -2.17
N ALA A 115 5.81 -4.12 -2.45
CA ALA A 115 6.73 -4.75 -3.39
C ALA A 115 6.19 -4.73 -4.82
N ILE A 116 5.21 -3.89 -5.10
CA ILE A 116 4.63 -3.67 -6.43
C ILE A 116 5.31 -2.44 -7.04
N CYS A 117 6.07 -2.63 -8.12
CA CYS A 117 6.76 -1.53 -8.82
C CYS A 117 5.76 -0.47 -9.30
N ALA A 118 6.01 0.80 -9.00
CA ALA A 118 5.11 1.90 -9.32
C ALA A 118 4.96 2.22 -10.82
N HIS A 119 5.79 1.64 -11.70
CA HIS A 119 5.67 1.84 -13.15
C HIS A 119 4.98 0.65 -13.83
N LYS A 120 5.61 -0.53 -13.83
CA LYS A 120 5.08 -1.70 -14.56
C LYS A 120 4.28 -2.67 -13.70
N LEU A 121 4.08 -2.35 -12.41
CA LEU A 121 3.37 -3.21 -11.45
C LEU A 121 4.01 -4.61 -11.31
N MET A 122 5.31 -4.72 -11.61
CA MET A 122 6.06 -5.94 -11.36
C MET A 122 6.12 -6.20 -9.86
N TYR A 123 5.94 -7.46 -9.48
CA TYR A 123 5.89 -7.86 -8.08
C TYR A 123 6.53 -9.24 -7.87
N PRO A 124 6.99 -9.58 -6.67
CA PRO A 124 7.46 -10.93 -6.35
C PRO A 124 6.34 -11.95 -6.49
N THR A 125 6.60 -13.02 -7.22
CA THR A 125 5.77 -14.23 -7.25
C THR A 125 6.56 -15.40 -6.67
N THR A 126 5.91 -16.51 -6.36
CA THR A 126 6.60 -17.72 -5.89
C THR A 126 7.57 -18.31 -6.93
N ALA A 127 7.32 -18.04 -8.22
CA ALA A 127 8.19 -18.51 -9.30
C ALA A 127 9.40 -17.61 -9.49
N ILE A 128 9.20 -16.30 -9.57
CA ILE A 128 10.25 -15.33 -9.92
C ILE A 128 9.93 -13.95 -9.39
N SER A 129 10.98 -13.22 -8.97
CA SER A 129 10.90 -11.79 -8.71
C SER A 129 11.83 -11.01 -9.64
N PHE A 130 11.33 -9.88 -10.15
CA PHE A 130 12.09 -8.87 -10.89
C PHE A 130 12.36 -7.61 -10.06
N ILE A 131 11.83 -7.53 -8.85
CA ILE A 131 12.03 -6.40 -7.93
C ILE A 131 12.56 -6.93 -6.59
N GLY A 132 13.59 -6.29 -6.05
CA GLY A 132 14.18 -6.71 -4.80
C GLY A 132 15.25 -5.75 -4.28
N LEU A 133 15.68 -5.98 -3.03
CA LEU A 133 16.77 -5.23 -2.41
C LEU A 133 18.12 -5.67 -3.03
N ARG A 134 18.97 -4.69 -3.32
CA ARG A 134 20.37 -4.91 -3.67
C ARG A 134 21.28 -3.92 -2.96
N SER A 135 22.56 -4.21 -2.93
CA SER A 135 23.57 -3.23 -2.55
C SER A 135 23.66 -2.16 -3.63
N GLY A 136 23.74 -0.91 -3.24
CA GLY A 136 23.94 0.21 -4.13
C GLY A 136 25.31 0.17 -4.82
N GLY A 137 25.37 0.74 -6.02
CA GLY A 137 26.60 0.96 -6.76
C GLY A 137 27.35 2.20 -6.29
N ARG A 138 28.41 2.54 -7.01
CA ARG A 138 29.19 3.76 -6.72
C ARG A 138 28.30 5.01 -6.88
N GLY A 139 28.18 5.80 -5.83
CA GLY A 139 27.35 7.01 -5.82
C GLY A 139 25.85 6.77 -5.53
N GLU A 140 25.44 5.53 -5.30
CA GLU A 140 24.10 5.17 -4.88
C GLU A 140 24.01 4.99 -3.34
N PRO A 141 22.79 5.01 -2.76
CA PRO A 141 22.58 4.57 -1.38
C PRO A 141 23.07 3.13 -1.17
N GLN A 142 23.50 2.81 0.05
CA GLN A 142 23.98 1.47 0.40
C GLN A 142 22.98 0.36 0.05
N HIS A 143 21.70 0.66 0.20
CA HIS A 143 20.59 -0.24 -0.09
C HIS A 143 19.66 0.39 -1.12
N VAL A 144 19.31 -0.35 -2.17
CA VAL A 144 18.42 0.09 -3.24
C VAL A 144 17.38 -1.00 -3.53
N ILE A 145 16.10 -0.64 -3.55
CA ILE A 145 15.08 -1.51 -4.14
C ILE A 145 15.14 -1.29 -5.65
N HIS A 146 15.45 -2.34 -6.41
CA HIS A 146 15.63 -2.28 -7.85
C HIS A 146 14.65 -3.19 -8.57
N CYS A 147 13.88 -2.63 -9.49
CA CYS A 147 13.02 -3.35 -10.41
C CYS A 147 13.74 -3.60 -11.73
N CYS A 148 14.20 -4.84 -11.98
CA CYS A 148 14.87 -5.21 -13.22
C CYS A 148 13.93 -5.28 -14.44
N GLY A 149 12.61 -5.22 -14.21
CA GLY A 149 11.63 -5.23 -15.30
C GLY A 149 11.53 -3.92 -16.07
N ASP A 150 11.95 -2.82 -15.45
CA ASP A 150 11.89 -1.48 -16.04
C ASP A 150 13.03 -0.55 -15.60
N ASN A 151 13.96 -1.09 -14.81
CA ASN A 151 15.11 -0.37 -14.25
C ASN A 151 14.75 0.75 -13.25
N SER A 152 13.53 0.77 -12.69
CA SER A 152 13.18 1.70 -11.61
C SER A 152 13.94 1.37 -10.34
N ARG A 153 14.49 2.40 -9.67
CA ARG A 153 15.29 2.29 -8.46
C ARG A 153 14.73 3.19 -7.36
N TYR A 154 14.67 2.65 -6.15
CA TYR A 154 14.06 3.33 -5.01
C TYR A 154 14.99 3.29 -3.81
N ASP A 155 15.02 4.38 -3.04
CA ASP A 155 15.81 4.54 -1.82
C ASP A 155 14.95 4.21 -0.59
N PRO A 156 15.11 3.02 0.03
CA PRO A 156 14.28 2.62 1.16
C PRO A 156 14.57 3.42 2.44
N LEU A 157 15.74 4.07 2.55
CA LEU A 157 16.09 4.91 3.70
C LEU A 157 15.41 6.28 3.67
N HIS A 158 14.82 6.66 2.53
CA HIS A 158 14.09 7.92 2.36
C HIS A 158 12.69 7.67 1.80
N GLY A 159 11.91 6.78 2.45
CA GLY A 159 10.51 6.51 2.13
C GLY A 159 10.28 5.81 0.78
N ALA A 160 11.27 5.05 0.30
CA ALA A 160 11.28 4.42 -1.03
C ALA A 160 11.04 5.42 -2.17
N ARG A 161 11.61 6.64 -2.06
CA ARG A 161 11.60 7.62 -3.16
C ARG A 161 12.29 7.05 -4.40
N VAL A 162 11.83 7.48 -5.55
CA VAL A 162 12.48 7.15 -6.82
C VAL A 162 13.83 7.87 -6.89
N ILE A 163 14.90 7.14 -7.17
CA ILE A 163 16.25 7.69 -7.39
C ILE A 163 16.70 7.58 -8.85
N ASP A 164 16.08 6.64 -9.60
CA ASP A 164 16.35 6.50 -11.03
C ASP A 164 15.29 5.61 -11.70
N GLY A 165 15.22 5.69 -13.04
CA GLY A 165 14.30 4.91 -13.85
C GLY A 165 12.94 5.57 -14.07
N PRO A 166 12.02 4.85 -14.75
CA PRO A 166 10.75 5.43 -15.22
C PRO A 166 9.61 5.45 -14.20
N ALA A 167 9.82 5.01 -12.96
CA ALA A 167 8.76 5.02 -11.96
C ALA A 167 8.26 6.46 -11.69
N PRO A 168 6.95 6.72 -11.78
CA PRO A 168 6.41 8.07 -11.65
C PRO A 168 6.30 8.54 -10.18
N GLN A 169 6.40 7.62 -9.22
CA GLN A 169 6.19 7.90 -7.80
C GLN A 169 6.91 6.89 -6.90
N PRO A 170 7.07 7.20 -5.60
CA PRO A 170 7.60 6.28 -4.59
C PRO A 170 6.78 5.00 -4.47
N LEU A 171 7.36 3.94 -3.89
CA LEU A 171 6.59 2.78 -3.45
C LEU A 171 5.71 3.18 -2.25
N ALA A 172 4.48 2.67 -2.19
CA ALA A 172 3.62 2.89 -1.04
C ALA A 172 4.28 2.39 0.24
N ALA A 173 4.33 3.25 1.27
CA ALA A 173 4.74 2.85 2.60
C ALA A 173 3.65 2.02 3.26
N VAL A 174 4.02 0.92 3.91
CA VAL A 174 3.14 0.17 4.79
C VAL A 174 3.42 0.61 6.22
N LEU A 175 2.38 1.09 6.90
CA LEU A 175 2.46 1.59 8.26
C LEU A 175 2.61 0.42 9.22
N LEU A 176 3.65 0.46 10.02
CA LEU A 176 3.93 -0.53 11.05
C LEU A 176 3.73 0.07 12.44
N GLU A 177 3.20 -0.74 13.34
CA GLU A 177 3.21 -0.51 14.78
C GLU A 177 4.15 -1.51 15.45
N TRP A 178 4.95 -1.06 16.37
CA TRP A 178 5.82 -1.89 17.20
C TRP A 178 5.40 -1.79 18.67
N ASP A 179 5.17 -2.93 19.30
CA ASP A 179 4.92 -3.02 20.74
C ASP A 179 6.24 -3.28 21.48
N PRO A 180 6.76 -2.32 22.26
CA PRO A 180 8.02 -2.48 22.97
C PRO A 180 7.99 -3.52 24.09
N ARG A 181 6.80 -3.93 24.56
CA ARG A 181 6.68 -4.93 25.64
C ARG A 181 6.83 -6.35 25.11
N SER A 182 6.20 -6.63 23.98
CA SER A 182 6.21 -7.95 23.34
C SER A 182 7.20 -8.07 22.19
N ASP A 183 7.82 -6.96 21.77
CA ASP A 183 8.68 -6.82 20.59
C ASP A 183 7.99 -7.20 19.27
N GLN A 184 6.65 -7.14 19.24
CA GLN A 184 5.83 -7.54 18.11
C GLN A 184 5.62 -6.39 17.12
N LEU A 185 5.45 -6.77 15.84
CA LEU A 185 5.17 -5.87 14.75
C LEU A 185 3.77 -6.12 14.18
N HIS A 186 3.05 -5.05 13.88
CA HIS A 186 1.75 -5.08 13.22
C HIS A 186 1.75 -4.17 12.01
N ALA A 187 1.12 -4.61 10.92
CA ALA A 187 0.77 -3.73 9.81
C ALA A 187 -0.63 -3.15 10.06
N VAL A 188 -0.80 -1.83 9.83
CA VAL A 188 -2.03 -1.12 10.22
C VAL A 188 -2.61 -0.23 9.12
N GLY A 189 -1.87 0.00 8.03
CA GLY A 189 -2.33 0.86 6.95
C GLY A 189 -1.29 1.02 5.86
N THR A 190 -1.61 1.87 4.88
CA THR A 190 -0.69 2.27 3.81
C THR A 190 -0.69 3.78 3.64
N ARG A 191 0.36 4.32 3.00
CA ARG A 191 0.46 5.74 2.72
C ARG A 191 1.28 6.02 1.48
N GLY A 192 0.70 6.77 0.56
CA GLY A 192 1.33 7.35 -0.63
C GLY A 192 1.78 6.32 -1.66
N GLY A 193 1.62 6.62 -2.94
CA GLY A 193 2.09 5.78 -4.03
C GLY A 193 1.38 4.43 -4.16
N GLU A 194 0.18 4.28 -3.61
CA GLU A 194 -0.63 3.06 -3.72
C GLU A 194 -0.97 2.74 -5.17
N MET A 195 -0.68 1.51 -5.56
CA MET A 195 -0.93 0.99 -6.91
C MET A 195 -1.91 -0.19 -6.92
N PHE A 196 -2.67 -0.38 -5.84
CA PHE A 196 -3.50 -1.58 -5.69
C PHE A 196 -4.61 -1.68 -6.74
N ASP A 197 -5.26 -0.57 -7.10
CA ASP A 197 -6.32 -0.58 -8.11
C ASP A 197 -5.79 -1.04 -9.46
N ALA A 198 -4.73 -0.39 -9.95
CA ALA A 198 -4.07 -0.76 -11.19
C ALA A 198 -3.48 -2.18 -11.15
N PHE A 199 -2.97 -2.62 -9.99
CA PHE A 199 -2.45 -3.96 -9.80
C PHE A 199 -3.54 -5.03 -9.96
N PHE A 200 -4.68 -4.87 -9.29
CA PHE A 200 -5.79 -5.82 -9.39
C PHE A 200 -6.44 -5.81 -10.77
N GLU A 201 -6.55 -4.66 -11.42
CA GLU A 201 -7.02 -4.56 -12.80
C GLU A 201 -6.10 -5.31 -13.75
N LYS A 202 -4.80 -5.00 -13.72
CA LYS A 202 -3.81 -5.62 -14.61
C LYS A 202 -3.69 -7.12 -14.46
N TYR A 203 -3.74 -7.62 -13.24
CA TYR A 203 -3.48 -9.03 -12.92
C TYR A 203 -4.74 -9.84 -12.60
N ALA A 204 -5.95 -9.32 -12.87
CA ALA A 204 -7.22 -9.97 -12.55
C ALA A 204 -7.26 -11.45 -12.99
N THR A 205 -7.00 -11.72 -14.26
CA THR A 205 -7.02 -13.10 -14.81
C THR A 205 -5.95 -13.99 -14.18
N LYS A 206 -4.73 -13.46 -13.98
CA LYS A 206 -3.64 -14.22 -13.37
C LYS A 206 -3.96 -14.57 -11.92
N LEU A 207 -4.45 -13.60 -11.13
CA LEU A 207 -4.85 -13.81 -9.75
C LEU A 207 -6.00 -14.81 -9.63
N GLU A 208 -6.98 -14.76 -10.54
CA GLU A 208 -8.07 -15.74 -10.60
C GLU A 208 -7.52 -17.16 -10.77
N VAL A 209 -6.59 -17.37 -11.71
CA VAL A 209 -5.98 -18.69 -11.97
C VAL A 209 -5.12 -19.15 -10.79
N GLU A 210 -4.34 -18.26 -10.17
CA GLU A 210 -3.37 -18.62 -9.12
C GLU A 210 -4.02 -18.80 -7.74
N THR A 211 -5.08 -18.05 -7.44
CA THR A 211 -5.68 -17.98 -6.10
C THR A 211 -7.16 -18.36 -6.03
N GLY A 212 -7.76 -18.65 -7.18
CA GLY A 212 -9.20 -18.93 -7.31
C GLY A 212 -10.08 -17.69 -7.11
N SER A 213 -9.51 -16.49 -7.09
CA SER A 213 -10.26 -15.25 -6.98
C SER A 213 -9.44 -14.04 -7.42
N SER A 214 -10.01 -13.22 -8.30
CA SER A 214 -9.49 -11.89 -8.65
C SER A 214 -9.91 -10.80 -7.65
N ARG A 215 -10.71 -11.15 -6.64
CA ARG A 215 -11.25 -10.21 -5.67
C ARG A 215 -10.17 -9.77 -4.67
N ARG A 216 -10.26 -8.50 -4.27
CA ARG A 216 -9.44 -7.93 -3.19
C ARG A 216 -9.87 -8.50 -1.85
N LYS A 217 -9.23 -9.59 -1.44
CA LYS A 217 -9.44 -10.16 -0.12
C LYS A 217 -8.47 -9.48 0.85
N ALA A 218 -9.00 -8.77 1.84
CA ALA A 218 -8.19 -8.18 2.89
C ALA A 218 -7.36 -9.23 3.63
N SER A 219 -6.17 -8.85 4.06
CA SER A 219 -5.33 -9.66 4.94
C SER A 219 -6.05 -9.91 6.26
N GLY A 220 -5.78 -11.07 6.88
CA GLY A 220 -6.40 -11.46 8.14
C GLY A 220 -5.77 -10.78 9.37
N ALA A 221 -6.15 -11.25 10.56
CA ALA A 221 -5.57 -10.78 11.81
C ALA A 221 -4.06 -11.08 11.93
N THR A 222 -3.55 -12.03 11.15
CA THR A 222 -2.14 -12.38 11.05
C THR A 222 -1.68 -12.42 9.61
N VAL A 223 -0.40 -12.08 9.36
CA VAL A 223 0.27 -12.19 8.06
C VAL A 223 1.62 -12.87 8.24
N VAL A 224 1.92 -13.83 7.37
CA VAL A 224 3.15 -14.61 7.47
C VAL A 224 4.30 -13.84 6.83
N VAL A 225 5.36 -13.62 7.63
CA VAL A 225 6.62 -13.04 7.17
C VAL A 225 7.59 -14.16 6.82
N GLN A 226 8.31 -14.01 5.72
CA GLN A 226 9.34 -14.96 5.31
C GLN A 226 10.51 -14.22 4.63
N PRO A 227 11.73 -14.78 4.67
CA PRO A 227 12.85 -14.20 3.93
C PRO A 227 12.52 -14.11 2.44
N ALA A 228 12.86 -13.00 1.80
CA ALA A 228 12.62 -12.81 0.38
C ALA A 228 13.29 -13.92 -0.46
N ALA A 229 14.47 -14.38 -0.07
CA ALA A 229 15.20 -15.45 -0.74
C ALA A 229 14.43 -16.79 -0.81
N SER A 230 13.53 -17.06 0.14
CA SER A 230 12.69 -18.26 0.15
C SER A 230 11.30 -18.02 -0.44
N TYR A 231 10.88 -16.77 -0.62
CA TYR A 231 9.58 -16.42 -1.20
C TYR A 231 9.53 -16.74 -2.70
N SER A 232 10.54 -16.30 -3.47
CA SER A 232 10.62 -16.55 -4.90
C SER A 232 11.72 -17.55 -5.21
N ARG A 233 11.41 -18.58 -6.03
CA ARG A 233 12.40 -19.58 -6.46
C ARG A 233 13.54 -18.97 -7.27
N GLN A 234 13.30 -17.87 -7.96
CA GLN A 234 14.30 -17.15 -8.74
C GLN A 234 14.23 -15.65 -8.46
N TRP A 235 15.38 -15.03 -8.26
CA TRP A 235 15.54 -13.58 -8.17
C TRP A 235 16.37 -13.12 -9.36
N ARG A 236 15.77 -12.26 -10.19
CA ARG A 236 16.52 -11.71 -11.33
C ARG A 236 17.47 -10.64 -10.84
N SER A 237 18.76 -10.82 -11.12
CA SER A 237 19.72 -9.74 -10.98
C SER A 237 19.60 -8.80 -12.18
N CYS A 238 19.52 -7.51 -11.88
CA CYS A 238 19.59 -6.49 -12.92
C CYS A 238 21.01 -6.45 -13.47
N ARG A 239 21.16 -6.40 -14.78
CA ARG A 239 22.46 -6.07 -15.38
C ARG A 239 22.74 -4.60 -15.09
N ALA A 240 23.97 -4.31 -14.69
CA ALA A 240 24.45 -2.94 -14.55
C ALA A 240 24.44 -2.23 -15.92
#